data_34d092e4be4b20d326f2fc6b63fbb6b2
#
_entry.id   34d092e4be4b20d326f2fc6b63fbb6b2
#
_cell.length_a   1.000
_cell.length_b   1.000
_cell.length_c   1.000
_cell.angle_alpha   90.00
_cell.angle_beta   90.00
_cell.angle_gamma   90.00
#
_symmetry.space_group_name_H-M   'P 1'
#
loop_
_entity.id
_entity.type
_entity.pdbx_description
1 polymer ?
#
loop_
_entity_poly.entity_id
_entity_poly.type
_entity_poly.pdbx_seq_one_letter_code
_entity_poly.pdbx_strand_id
1 'polypeptide(L)'
;TGAVSEADLAGKLNSFIPNVDQSTRKNFAASDLMIGTGTLSGTELKVTLQHYMSLVVLCPQGNKYIAGDYEYHSLYTSITSLQAGDVTAGYEPGDGTLRFILPPSVSTDIAISYTTAESRTPSYTLTMTPTKGKYSKINLTTGSSITPSTITLGDRYMANGAIVPKDANMTDSWKKNCLGLIFSLATSDIDRGHGWTHGYVMAAKEESFPNDIMTKCWSTNSNYDEPFLI
;
A
#
# COMPACT_ATOMS: atom_id res chain seq x y z
N THR A 1 -47.87 -2.50 -1.01
CA THR A 1 -46.66 -3.24 -1.38
C THR A 1 -46.62 -3.35 -2.90
N GLY A 2 -46.13 -2.29 -3.57
CA GLY A 2 -45.95 -2.33 -5.02
C GLY A 2 -44.68 -3.12 -5.32
N ALA A 3 -44.78 -4.12 -6.21
CA ALA A 3 -43.62 -4.74 -6.79
C ALA A 3 -42.87 -3.67 -7.60
N VAL A 4 -41.57 -3.52 -7.35
CA VAL A 4 -40.71 -2.66 -8.15
C VAL A 4 -40.51 -3.38 -9.49
N SER A 5 -40.94 -2.76 -10.58
CA SER A 5 -40.73 -3.35 -11.89
C SER A 5 -39.24 -3.37 -12.28
N GLU A 6 -38.85 -4.25 -13.18
CA GLU A 6 -37.49 -4.31 -13.70
C GLU A 6 -37.05 -2.98 -14.35
N ALA A 7 -38.01 -2.29 -15.00
CA ALA A 7 -37.80 -0.96 -15.58
C ALA A 7 -37.54 0.12 -14.51
N ASP A 8 -38.27 0.08 -13.37
CA ASP A 8 -38.05 1.01 -12.25
C ASP A 8 -36.70 0.76 -11.60
N LEU A 9 -36.29 -0.50 -11.48
CA LEU A 9 -34.96 -0.83 -10.94
C LEU A 9 -33.88 -0.34 -11.90
N ALA A 10 -34.01 -0.57 -13.20
CA ALA A 10 -33.05 -0.08 -14.18
C ALA A 10 -32.96 1.45 -14.17
N GLY A 11 -34.08 2.17 -14.04
CA GLY A 11 -34.11 3.61 -13.89
C GLY A 11 -33.34 4.10 -12.64
N LYS A 12 -33.54 3.45 -11.50
CA LYS A 12 -32.80 3.77 -10.26
C LYS A 12 -31.33 3.47 -10.35
N LEU A 13 -30.93 2.38 -11.00
CA LEU A 13 -29.53 2.02 -11.19
C LEU A 13 -28.81 3.06 -12.06
N ASN A 14 -29.47 3.51 -13.14
CA ASN A 14 -28.93 4.49 -14.08
C ASN A 14 -28.87 5.91 -13.48
N SER A 15 -29.72 6.20 -12.50
CA SER A 15 -29.74 7.52 -11.81
C SER A 15 -28.85 7.58 -10.58
N PHE A 16 -28.22 6.48 -10.16
CA PHE A 16 -27.33 6.49 -9.01
C PHE A 16 -26.01 7.17 -9.39
N ILE A 17 -25.65 8.20 -8.62
CA ILE A 17 -24.43 8.97 -8.81
C ILE A 17 -23.53 8.74 -7.57
N PRO A 18 -22.31 8.23 -7.75
CA PRO A 18 -21.32 8.16 -6.67
C PRO A 18 -21.01 9.54 -6.11
N ASN A 19 -20.56 9.60 -4.86
CA ASN A 19 -20.10 10.87 -4.28
C ASN A 19 -18.92 11.43 -5.07
N VAL A 20 -18.94 12.73 -5.31
CA VAL A 20 -17.84 13.47 -5.95
C VAL A 20 -16.59 13.43 -5.08
N ASP A 21 -16.76 13.66 -3.79
CA ASP A 21 -15.70 13.51 -2.78
C ASP A 21 -15.86 12.15 -2.07
N GLN A 22 -14.94 11.24 -2.33
CA GLN A 22 -14.88 9.91 -1.73
C GLN A 22 -13.71 9.77 -0.74
N SER A 23 -13.12 10.88 -0.26
CA SER A 23 -11.94 10.86 0.63
C SER A 23 -12.19 10.21 1.97
N THR A 24 -13.43 10.25 2.47
CA THR A 24 -13.78 9.59 3.72
C THR A 24 -14.29 8.16 3.48
N ARG A 25 -14.04 7.26 4.45
CA ARG A 25 -14.58 5.90 4.41
C ARG A 25 -16.10 5.87 4.25
N LYS A 26 -16.80 6.83 4.85
CA LYS A 26 -18.27 6.95 4.76
C LYS A 26 -18.70 7.26 3.32
N ASN A 27 -18.13 8.28 2.71
CA ASN A 27 -18.47 8.70 1.36
C ASN A 27 -18.07 7.65 0.31
N PHE A 28 -16.91 7.03 0.50
CA PHE A 28 -16.44 5.92 -0.31
C PHE A 28 -17.42 4.74 -0.27
N ALA A 29 -17.81 4.28 0.94
CA ALA A 29 -18.75 3.20 1.09
C ALA A 29 -20.15 3.55 0.56
N ALA A 30 -20.59 4.79 0.71
CA ALA A 30 -21.88 5.26 0.21
C ALA A 30 -21.91 5.38 -1.34
N SER A 31 -20.77 5.37 -1.99
CA SER A 31 -20.63 5.37 -3.46
C SER A 31 -20.77 3.96 -4.07
N ASP A 32 -20.75 2.91 -3.25
CA ASP A 32 -20.83 1.53 -3.68
C ASP A 32 -22.27 1.02 -3.68
N LEU A 33 -22.92 1.15 -4.82
CA LEU A 33 -24.27 0.60 -5.00
C LEU A 33 -24.19 -0.92 -5.10
N MET A 34 -24.91 -1.59 -4.22
CA MET A 34 -25.08 -3.05 -4.24
C MET A 34 -26.49 -3.41 -4.69
N ILE A 35 -26.60 -4.45 -5.49
CA ILE A 35 -27.87 -5.02 -5.92
C ILE A 35 -27.95 -6.49 -5.51
N GLY A 36 -29.14 -6.98 -5.28
CA GLY A 36 -29.33 -8.38 -4.91
C GLY A 36 -30.67 -8.92 -5.34
N THR A 37 -30.71 -10.22 -5.56
CA THR A 37 -31.95 -10.99 -5.70
C THR A 37 -32.18 -11.75 -4.42
N GLY A 38 -33.43 -11.87 -4.00
CA GLY A 38 -33.79 -12.59 -2.79
C GLY A 38 -34.88 -13.62 -3.05
N THR A 39 -34.86 -14.68 -2.28
CA THR A 39 -35.91 -15.70 -2.24
C THR A 39 -36.63 -15.63 -0.91
N LEU A 40 -37.95 -15.52 -0.95
CA LEU A 40 -38.79 -15.58 0.25
C LEU A 40 -39.20 -17.03 0.50
N SER A 41 -38.88 -17.55 1.67
CA SER A 41 -39.30 -18.88 2.13
C SER A 41 -40.02 -18.72 3.48
N GLY A 42 -41.35 -18.84 3.46
CA GLY A 42 -42.15 -18.50 4.63
C GLY A 42 -42.03 -17.03 4.99
N THR A 43 -41.48 -16.75 6.19
CA THR A 43 -41.19 -15.39 6.69
C THR A 43 -39.74 -14.97 6.56
N GLU A 44 -38.88 -15.86 6.04
CA GLU A 44 -37.44 -15.60 5.88
C GLU A 44 -37.11 -15.13 4.46
N LEU A 45 -36.46 -13.96 4.32
CA LEU A 45 -35.97 -13.44 3.06
C LEU A 45 -34.44 -13.62 3.03
N LYS A 46 -33.94 -14.45 2.09
CA LYS A 46 -32.50 -14.61 1.82
C LYS A 46 -32.13 -13.75 0.61
N VAL A 47 -31.20 -12.83 0.80
CA VAL A 47 -30.72 -11.93 -0.25
C VAL A 47 -29.22 -12.08 -0.42
N THR A 48 -28.77 -12.28 -1.66
CA THR A 48 -27.36 -12.22 -2.03
C THR A 48 -27.08 -10.89 -2.68
N LEU A 49 -26.22 -10.06 -2.07
CA LEU A 49 -25.83 -8.76 -2.60
C LEU A 49 -24.59 -8.87 -3.47
N GLN A 50 -24.55 -8.10 -4.54
CA GLN A 50 -23.43 -7.99 -5.47
C GLN A 50 -23.15 -6.51 -5.75
N HIS A 51 -21.88 -6.14 -5.86
CA HIS A 51 -21.49 -4.80 -6.27
C HIS A 51 -21.97 -4.50 -7.68
N TYR A 52 -22.62 -3.37 -7.86
CA TYR A 52 -23.03 -2.87 -9.17
C TYR A 52 -21.99 -1.94 -9.76
N MET A 53 -21.34 -1.14 -8.90
CA MET A 53 -20.33 -0.17 -9.28
C MET A 53 -18.98 -0.86 -9.58
N SER A 54 -18.05 -0.09 -10.09
CA SER A 54 -16.66 -0.54 -10.34
C SER A 54 -15.71 0.14 -9.36
N LEU A 55 -14.83 -0.64 -8.74
CA LEU A 55 -13.76 -0.11 -7.88
C LEU A 55 -12.49 0.14 -8.70
N VAL A 56 -11.97 1.35 -8.62
CA VAL A 56 -10.64 1.70 -9.14
C VAL A 56 -9.65 1.81 -7.98
N VAL A 57 -8.52 1.15 -8.12
CA VAL A 57 -7.40 1.16 -7.16
C VAL A 57 -6.17 1.66 -7.88
N LEU A 58 -5.78 2.88 -7.62
CA LEU A 58 -4.52 3.44 -8.11
C LEU A 58 -3.42 3.15 -7.07
N CYS A 59 -2.25 2.76 -7.55
CA CYS A 59 -1.05 2.54 -6.75
C CYS A 59 0.01 3.58 -7.18
N PRO A 60 -0.05 4.82 -6.66
CA PRO A 60 0.93 5.83 -6.96
C PRO A 60 2.28 5.40 -6.38
N GLN A 61 3.31 5.42 -7.20
CA GLN A 61 4.65 5.00 -6.81
C GLN A 61 5.66 6.08 -7.16
N GLY A 62 6.66 6.22 -6.32
CA GLY A 62 7.82 7.05 -6.58
C GLY A 62 8.87 6.33 -7.44
N ASN A 63 10.13 6.63 -7.18
CA ASN A 63 11.22 6.01 -7.92
C ASN A 63 11.27 4.50 -7.67
N LYS A 64 11.66 3.78 -8.71
CA LYS A 64 12.04 2.38 -8.59
C LYS A 64 13.50 2.30 -8.12
N TYR A 65 13.72 1.50 -7.10
CA TYR A 65 15.04 1.22 -6.57
C TYR A 65 15.38 -0.25 -6.73
N ILE A 66 16.68 -0.55 -6.85
CA ILE A 66 17.19 -1.91 -6.90
C ILE A 66 18.28 -2.03 -5.84
N ALA A 67 18.07 -2.96 -4.90
CA ALA A 67 18.99 -3.26 -3.80
C ALA A 67 19.25 -4.78 -3.76
N GLY A 68 20.33 -5.23 -4.43
CA GLY A 68 20.60 -6.65 -4.65
C GLY A 68 19.46 -7.29 -5.46
N ASP A 69 18.88 -8.35 -4.94
CA ASP A 69 17.75 -9.07 -5.57
C ASP A 69 16.37 -8.43 -5.28
N TYR A 70 16.34 -7.34 -4.53
CA TYR A 70 15.10 -6.64 -4.20
C TYR A 70 14.86 -5.47 -5.14
N GLU A 71 13.63 -5.42 -5.63
CA GLU A 71 13.08 -4.31 -6.39
C GLU A 71 11.93 -3.70 -5.59
N TYR A 72 11.95 -2.40 -5.38
CA TYR A 72 10.93 -1.69 -4.64
C TYR A 72 10.69 -0.29 -5.20
N HIS A 73 9.56 0.28 -4.84
CA HIS A 73 9.21 1.64 -5.17
C HIS A 73 9.03 2.46 -3.90
N SER A 74 9.49 3.69 -3.91
CA SER A 74 9.16 4.63 -2.84
C SER A 74 7.65 4.91 -2.81
N LEU A 75 7.15 5.31 -1.64
CA LEU A 75 5.74 5.67 -1.47
C LEU A 75 5.47 7.07 -2.01
N TYR A 76 4.23 7.32 -2.41
CA TYR A 76 3.74 8.68 -2.48
C TYR A 76 3.50 9.22 -1.06
N THR A 77 3.60 10.53 -0.90
CA THR A 77 3.40 11.21 0.38
C THR A 77 2.05 11.91 0.46
N SER A 78 1.54 12.38 -0.66
CA SER A 78 0.22 13.03 -0.73
C SER A 78 -0.33 13.00 -2.16
N ILE A 79 -1.65 12.91 -2.27
CA ILE A 79 -2.35 13.16 -3.54
C ILE A 79 -2.52 14.68 -3.66
N THR A 80 -2.07 15.24 -4.78
CA THR A 80 -2.18 16.69 -5.06
C THR A 80 -3.44 17.03 -5.82
N SER A 81 -3.86 16.16 -6.73
CA SER A 81 -5.11 16.28 -7.46
C SER A 81 -5.62 14.94 -7.94
N LEU A 82 -6.91 14.78 -8.02
CA LEU A 82 -7.61 13.68 -8.68
C LEU A 82 -8.80 14.24 -9.47
N GLN A 83 -8.96 13.78 -10.69
CA GLN A 83 -10.18 13.94 -11.49
C GLN A 83 -10.45 12.63 -12.20
N ALA A 84 -11.57 11.98 -11.89
CA ALA A 84 -11.98 10.73 -12.50
C ALA A 84 -13.51 10.82 -12.83
N GLY A 85 -13.82 11.30 -14.03
CA GLY A 85 -15.17 11.77 -14.32
C GLY A 85 -15.54 12.91 -13.37
N ASP A 86 -16.61 12.73 -12.59
CA ASP A 86 -17.04 13.70 -11.56
C ASP A 86 -16.32 13.53 -10.21
N VAL A 87 -15.59 12.45 -9.99
CA VAL A 87 -14.90 12.18 -8.72
C VAL A 87 -13.63 13.03 -8.63
N THR A 88 -13.52 13.84 -7.56
CA THR A 88 -12.41 14.76 -7.33
C THR A 88 -11.53 14.38 -6.14
N ALA A 89 -11.95 13.41 -5.32
CA ALA A 89 -11.17 12.89 -4.21
C ALA A 89 -11.47 11.40 -3.97
N GLY A 90 -10.45 10.63 -3.70
CA GLY A 90 -10.53 9.20 -3.41
C GLY A 90 -10.18 8.86 -1.97
N TYR A 91 -10.49 7.66 -1.55
CA TYR A 91 -10.20 7.12 -0.23
C TYR A 91 -8.78 6.55 -0.16
N GLU A 92 -8.01 7.00 0.81
CA GLU A 92 -6.67 6.53 1.12
C GLU A 92 -6.71 5.65 2.39
N PRO A 93 -6.66 4.31 2.26
CA PRO A 93 -6.72 3.42 3.43
C PRO A 93 -5.40 3.34 4.23
N GLY A 94 -4.34 4.01 3.79
CA GLY A 94 -3.02 3.98 4.41
C GLY A 94 -2.13 2.81 3.97
N ASP A 95 -2.53 2.07 2.95
CA ASP A 95 -1.78 0.94 2.38
C ASP A 95 -0.99 1.30 1.10
N GLY A 96 -0.82 2.58 0.83
CA GLY A 96 -0.16 3.08 -0.38
C GLY A 96 -1.04 3.05 -1.63
N THR A 97 -2.35 2.90 -1.46
CA THR A 97 -3.32 2.96 -2.57
C THR A 97 -4.29 4.13 -2.42
N LEU A 98 -4.76 4.64 -3.56
CA LEU A 98 -5.89 5.54 -3.67
C LEU A 98 -7.06 4.78 -4.30
N ARG A 99 -8.22 4.80 -3.66
CA ARG A 99 -9.39 4.03 -4.09
C ARG A 99 -10.57 4.96 -4.34
N PHE A 100 -11.32 4.69 -5.40
CA PHE A 100 -12.58 5.37 -5.68
C PHE A 100 -13.50 4.49 -6.52
N ILE A 101 -14.77 4.84 -6.53
CA ILE A 101 -15.86 4.09 -7.15
C ILE A 101 -16.40 4.87 -8.33
N LEU A 102 -16.52 4.21 -9.47
CA LEU A 102 -17.05 4.77 -10.70
C LEU A 102 -18.28 4.00 -11.20
N PRO A 103 -19.17 4.66 -11.95
CA PRO A 103 -20.24 3.99 -12.66
C PRO A 103 -19.66 3.00 -13.69
N PRO A 104 -20.26 1.82 -13.87
CA PRO A 104 -19.81 0.87 -14.87
C PRO A 104 -20.18 1.32 -16.29
N SER A 105 -19.42 0.84 -17.26
CA SER A 105 -19.69 0.99 -18.71
C SER A 105 -19.64 2.44 -19.25
N VAL A 106 -19.16 3.39 -18.44
CA VAL A 106 -18.91 4.76 -18.88
C VAL A 106 -17.42 4.93 -19.08
N SER A 107 -16.99 5.26 -20.31
CA SER A 107 -15.59 5.60 -20.56
C SER A 107 -15.21 6.83 -19.75
N THR A 108 -14.20 6.72 -18.91
CA THR A 108 -13.83 7.74 -17.93
C THR A 108 -12.37 8.09 -18.05
N ASP A 109 -12.07 9.37 -18.19
CA ASP A 109 -10.71 9.89 -18.09
C ASP A 109 -10.37 10.09 -16.63
N ILE A 110 -9.19 9.60 -16.26
CA ILE A 110 -8.62 9.73 -14.92
C ILE A 110 -7.35 10.54 -15.04
N ALA A 111 -7.31 11.69 -14.39
CA ALA A 111 -6.13 12.52 -14.23
C ALA A 111 -5.76 12.55 -12.75
N ILE A 112 -4.50 12.27 -12.44
CA ILE A 112 -3.98 12.26 -11.07
C ILE A 112 -2.61 12.91 -11.02
N SER A 113 -2.37 13.69 -9.97
CA SER A 113 -1.05 14.19 -9.59
C SER A 113 -0.80 13.89 -8.11
N TYR A 114 0.43 13.53 -7.77
CA TYR A 114 0.80 13.21 -6.39
C TYR A 114 2.26 13.59 -6.11
N THR A 115 2.61 13.75 -4.86
CA THR A 115 3.99 13.98 -4.43
C THR A 115 4.60 12.67 -3.96
N THR A 116 5.85 12.41 -4.34
CA THR A 116 6.62 11.25 -3.91
C THR A 116 7.54 11.59 -2.73
N ALA A 117 8.09 10.56 -2.09
CA ALA A 117 9.08 10.72 -1.02
C ALA A 117 10.32 11.52 -1.46
N GLU A 118 10.64 11.49 -2.76
CA GLU A 118 11.73 12.27 -3.35
C GLU A 118 11.33 13.71 -3.73
N SER A 119 10.20 14.19 -3.23
CA SER A 119 9.66 15.54 -3.51
C SER A 119 9.39 15.81 -4.99
N ARG A 120 9.10 14.77 -5.78
CA ARG A 120 8.63 14.90 -7.15
C ARG A 120 7.11 14.94 -7.19
N THR A 121 6.57 15.57 -8.23
CA THR A 121 5.12 15.69 -8.45
C THR A 121 4.71 15.11 -9.81
N PRO A 122 4.79 13.79 -10.00
CA PRO A 122 4.35 13.18 -11.25
C PRO A 122 2.86 13.36 -11.47
N SER A 123 2.49 13.44 -12.75
CA SER A 123 1.09 13.51 -13.20
C SER A 123 0.84 12.43 -14.23
N TYR A 124 -0.33 11.84 -14.18
CA TYR A 124 -0.77 10.79 -15.10
C TYR A 124 -2.17 11.11 -15.61
N THR A 125 -2.39 10.77 -16.87
CA THR A 125 -3.73 10.75 -17.47
C THR A 125 -3.92 9.41 -18.16
N LEU A 126 -5.04 8.77 -17.90
CA LEU A 126 -5.42 7.50 -18.52
C LEU A 126 -6.92 7.46 -18.73
N THR A 127 -7.36 6.72 -19.74
CA THR A 127 -8.77 6.48 -20.03
C THR A 127 -9.08 5.02 -19.75
N MET A 128 -10.19 4.74 -19.06
CA MET A 128 -10.66 3.39 -18.83
C MET A 128 -12.18 3.29 -18.92
N THR A 129 -12.67 2.09 -19.19
CA THR A 129 -14.09 1.77 -19.07
C THR A 129 -14.29 0.82 -17.89
N PRO A 130 -14.82 1.33 -16.76
CA PRO A 130 -15.07 0.52 -15.58
C PRO A 130 -16.06 -0.62 -15.85
N THR A 131 -15.82 -1.79 -15.27
CA THR A 131 -16.68 -2.96 -15.45
C THR A 131 -17.49 -3.22 -14.19
N LYS A 132 -18.79 -3.47 -14.38
CA LYS A 132 -19.74 -3.77 -13.30
C LYS A 132 -19.23 -4.86 -12.35
N GLY A 133 -19.22 -4.57 -11.05
CA GLY A 133 -18.86 -5.51 -10.00
C GLY A 133 -17.40 -5.97 -10.04
N LYS A 134 -16.54 -5.26 -10.76
CA LYS A 134 -15.12 -5.56 -10.86
C LYS A 134 -14.28 -4.45 -10.26
N TYR A 135 -13.02 -4.78 -9.93
CA TYR A 135 -12.03 -3.77 -9.59
C TYR A 135 -10.90 -3.75 -10.64
N SER A 136 -10.33 -2.58 -10.83
CA SER A 136 -9.16 -2.37 -11.67
C SER A 136 -8.04 -1.82 -10.83
N LYS A 137 -6.90 -2.51 -10.80
CA LYS A 137 -5.69 -2.07 -10.09
C LYS A 137 -4.67 -1.55 -11.10
N ILE A 138 -4.22 -0.31 -10.91
CA ILE A 138 -3.34 0.40 -11.85
C ILE A 138 -2.11 0.90 -11.08
N ASN A 139 -0.93 0.47 -11.51
CA ASN A 139 0.34 0.96 -10.96
C ASN A 139 0.77 2.21 -11.74
N LEU A 140 1.06 3.29 -11.01
CA LEU A 140 1.57 4.55 -11.56
C LEU A 140 3.02 4.69 -11.15
N THR A 141 3.94 4.44 -12.07
CA THR A 141 5.38 4.41 -11.79
C THR A 141 6.08 5.58 -12.48
N THR A 142 7.05 6.19 -11.83
CA THR A 142 7.82 7.30 -12.39
C THR A 142 8.81 6.91 -13.48
N GLY A 143 8.97 5.61 -13.74
CA GLY A 143 9.84 5.10 -14.80
C GLY A 143 11.35 5.17 -14.53
N SER A 144 11.78 5.89 -13.50
CA SER A 144 13.22 5.99 -13.16
C SER A 144 13.63 4.85 -12.23
N SER A 145 14.75 4.19 -12.56
CA SER A 145 15.38 3.20 -11.69
C SER A 145 16.62 3.81 -11.03
N ILE A 146 16.72 3.72 -9.72
CA ILE A 146 17.82 4.26 -8.93
C ILE A 146 18.37 3.15 -8.03
N THR A 147 19.68 3.05 -7.94
CA THR A 147 20.34 2.25 -6.92
C THR A 147 20.64 3.17 -5.74
N PRO A 148 20.20 2.85 -4.52
CA PRO A 148 20.49 3.68 -3.37
C PRO A 148 21.98 3.79 -3.14
N SER A 149 22.51 5.03 -3.10
CA SER A 149 23.93 5.30 -2.87
C SER A 149 24.21 5.74 -1.43
N THR A 150 23.19 6.05 -0.66
CA THR A 150 23.30 6.60 0.69
C THR A 150 22.39 5.84 1.63
N ILE A 151 22.99 5.28 2.67
CA ILE A 151 22.27 4.64 3.78
C ILE A 151 21.84 5.71 4.78
N THR A 152 20.63 5.63 5.28
CA THR A 152 20.09 6.55 6.29
C THR A 152 19.55 5.81 7.51
N LEU A 153 19.44 6.51 8.63
CA LEU A 153 18.84 5.94 9.84
C LEU A 153 17.37 5.57 9.59
N GLY A 154 17.00 4.37 10.00
CA GLY A 154 15.68 3.80 9.80
C GLY A 154 15.54 2.99 8.51
N ASP A 155 16.56 2.95 7.65
CA ASP A 155 16.57 2.03 6.51
C ASP A 155 16.54 0.58 7.00
N ARG A 156 16.02 -0.30 6.16
CA ARG A 156 15.80 -1.72 6.50
C ARG A 156 16.96 -2.57 6.00
N TYR A 157 17.49 -3.39 6.89
CA TYR A 157 18.53 -4.37 6.54
C TYR A 157 17.87 -5.72 6.24
N MET A 158 18.19 -6.27 5.08
CA MET A 158 17.55 -7.47 4.55
C MET A 158 18.44 -8.71 4.72
N ALA A 159 17.82 -9.89 4.73
CA ALA A 159 18.52 -11.17 4.93
C ALA A 159 19.61 -11.48 3.88
N ASN A 160 19.56 -10.86 2.72
CA ASN A 160 20.60 -10.99 1.68
C ASN A 160 21.69 -9.89 1.75
N GLY A 161 21.67 -9.06 2.79
CA GLY A 161 22.60 -7.95 2.97
C GLY A 161 22.19 -6.67 2.24
N ALA A 162 21.09 -6.66 1.50
CA ALA A 162 20.59 -5.46 0.85
C ALA A 162 20.02 -4.45 1.86
N ILE A 163 20.10 -3.16 1.53
CA ILE A 163 19.53 -2.09 2.33
C ILE A 163 18.37 -1.47 1.54
N VAL A 164 17.22 -1.43 2.17
CA VAL A 164 15.98 -0.92 1.59
C VAL A 164 15.57 0.35 2.35
N PRO A 165 15.39 1.49 1.68
CA PRO A 165 14.97 2.73 2.31
C PRO A 165 13.71 2.56 3.18
N LYS A 166 13.67 3.30 4.29
CA LYS A 166 12.59 3.26 5.28
C LYS A 166 11.21 3.57 4.71
N ASP A 167 11.16 4.40 3.68
CA ASP A 167 9.94 4.83 2.98
C ASP A 167 9.57 3.95 1.79
N ALA A 168 10.32 2.87 1.52
CA ALA A 168 10.02 1.93 0.45
C ALA A 168 8.69 1.20 0.67
N ASN A 169 7.93 1.03 -0.40
CA ASN A 169 6.70 0.23 -0.39
C ASN A 169 7.06 -1.26 -0.45
N MET A 170 7.17 -1.89 0.71
CA MET A 170 7.57 -3.28 0.83
C MET A 170 6.37 -4.23 0.73
N THR A 171 6.52 -5.27 -0.10
CA THR A 171 5.58 -6.39 -0.11
C THR A 171 5.68 -7.19 1.19
N ASP A 172 4.65 -8.00 1.50
CA ASP A 172 4.68 -8.85 2.69
C ASP A 172 5.80 -9.91 2.63
N SER A 173 6.20 -10.34 1.44
CA SER A 173 7.35 -11.21 1.25
C SER A 173 8.65 -10.51 1.65
N TRP A 174 8.84 -9.27 1.25
CA TRP A 174 10.02 -8.50 1.64
C TRP A 174 10.07 -8.21 3.13
N LYS A 175 8.93 -7.86 3.73
CA LYS A 175 8.84 -7.67 5.20
C LYS A 175 9.30 -8.89 5.99
N LYS A 176 9.01 -10.10 5.48
CA LYS A 176 9.48 -11.35 6.11
C LYS A 176 10.99 -11.52 6.06
N ASN A 177 11.66 -10.95 5.06
CA ASN A 177 13.11 -11.01 4.88
C ASN A 177 13.83 -9.81 5.50
N CYS A 178 13.13 -8.88 6.13
CA CYS A 178 13.73 -7.78 6.87
C CYS A 178 14.26 -8.29 8.22
N LEU A 179 15.57 -8.17 8.43
CA LEU A 179 16.22 -8.55 9.68
C LEU A 179 16.12 -7.44 10.72
N GLY A 180 16.14 -6.17 10.29
CA GLY A 180 16.08 -5.07 11.23
C GLY A 180 16.13 -3.68 10.59
N LEU A 181 16.26 -2.68 11.47
CA LEU A 181 16.35 -1.27 11.11
C LEU A 181 17.72 -0.73 11.47
N ILE A 182 18.32 0.02 10.57
CA ILE A 182 19.61 0.68 10.81
C ILE A 182 19.38 1.83 11.80
N PHE A 183 19.96 1.76 12.97
CA PHE A 183 19.82 2.78 14.01
C PHE A 183 21.09 3.59 14.27
N SER A 184 22.24 3.15 13.74
CA SER A 184 23.49 3.91 13.78
C SER A 184 24.28 3.68 12.49
N LEU A 185 24.91 4.73 11.98
CA LEU A 185 25.82 4.68 10.83
C LEU A 185 27.30 4.75 11.28
N ALA A 186 27.53 4.69 12.57
CA ALA A 186 28.87 4.71 13.16
C ALA A 186 29.02 3.53 14.10
N THR A 187 30.21 2.97 14.14
CA THR A 187 30.60 1.90 15.05
C THR A 187 31.60 2.43 16.08
N SER A 188 31.70 1.75 17.22
CA SER A 188 32.69 2.07 18.26
C SER A 188 34.12 1.83 17.76
N ASP A 189 35.10 2.38 18.45
CA ASP A 189 36.52 2.12 18.14
C ASP A 189 36.88 0.64 18.33
N ILE A 190 36.26 0.00 19.32
CA ILE A 190 36.44 -1.42 19.61
C ILE A 190 35.95 -2.25 18.42
N ASP A 191 34.74 -1.96 17.94
CA ASP A 191 34.13 -2.69 16.84
C ASP A 191 34.90 -2.48 15.53
N ARG A 192 35.42 -1.27 15.30
CA ARG A 192 36.30 -1.01 14.15
C ARG A 192 37.60 -1.83 14.24
N GLY A 193 38.11 -2.08 15.44
CA GLY A 193 39.23 -2.97 15.68
C GLY A 193 38.95 -4.42 15.27
N HIS A 194 37.70 -4.84 15.29
CA HIS A 194 37.23 -6.15 14.81
C HIS A 194 36.87 -6.16 13.30
N GLY A 195 37.05 -5.06 12.60
CA GLY A 195 36.73 -4.92 11.19
C GLY A 195 35.26 -4.54 10.91
N TRP A 196 34.51 -4.17 11.93
CA TRP A 196 33.10 -3.81 11.84
C TRP A 196 32.95 -2.30 11.63
N THR A 197 32.71 -1.88 10.41
CA THR A 197 32.90 -0.48 10.02
C THR A 197 31.62 0.23 9.56
N HIS A 198 30.49 -0.48 9.43
CA HIS A 198 29.35 0.07 8.69
C HIS A 198 28.22 0.64 9.55
N GLY A 199 28.00 0.14 10.75
CA GLY A 199 26.94 0.61 11.64
C GLY A 199 26.24 -0.50 12.42
N TYR A 200 25.09 -0.16 13.03
CA TYR A 200 24.33 -1.12 13.84
C TYR A 200 22.89 -1.25 13.35
N VAL A 201 22.35 -2.47 13.45
CA VAL A 201 20.97 -2.81 13.14
C VAL A 201 20.24 -3.26 14.39
N MET A 202 19.06 -2.72 14.61
CA MET A 202 18.13 -3.19 15.63
C MET A 202 17.21 -4.24 14.99
N ALA A 203 17.12 -5.43 15.56
CA ALA A 203 16.28 -6.51 15.05
C ALA A 203 14.81 -6.08 14.93
N ALA A 204 14.17 -6.42 13.82
CA ALA A 204 12.77 -6.09 13.55
C ALA A 204 11.80 -7.03 14.26
N LYS A 205 12.27 -8.18 14.74
CA LYS A 205 11.48 -9.19 15.45
C LYS A 205 12.21 -9.61 16.70
N GLU A 206 11.46 -9.85 17.76
CA GLU A 206 12.00 -10.58 18.91
C GLU A 206 12.45 -11.97 18.44
N GLU A 207 13.69 -12.33 18.71
CA GLU A 207 14.10 -13.71 18.55
C GLU A 207 13.37 -14.56 19.59
N SER A 208 12.64 -15.57 19.15
CA SER A 208 12.11 -16.58 20.04
C SER A 208 13.28 -17.46 20.51
N PHE A 209 13.61 -17.38 21.79
CA PHE A 209 14.62 -18.23 22.38
C PHE A 209 14.00 -19.59 22.74
N PRO A 210 14.57 -20.72 22.29
CA PRO A 210 14.19 -21.99 22.83
C PRO A 210 14.60 -22.00 24.32
N ASN A 211 13.64 -22.38 25.18
CA ASN A 211 13.83 -22.59 26.62
C ASN A 211 13.66 -21.39 27.58
N ASP A 212 12.69 -20.53 27.37
CA ASP A 212 12.27 -19.50 28.36
C ASP A 212 13.42 -18.70 29.04
N ILE A 213 14.54 -18.55 28.36
CA ILE A 213 15.63 -17.74 28.87
C ILE A 213 15.31 -16.29 28.50
N MET A 214 14.84 -15.54 29.48
CA MET A 214 14.45 -14.13 29.35
C MET A 214 15.62 -13.18 29.05
N THR A 215 16.85 -13.65 29.13
CA THR A 215 18.06 -12.89 28.83
C THR A 215 19.00 -13.72 27.98
N LYS A 216 19.28 -13.26 26.78
CA LYS A 216 20.36 -13.78 25.96
C LYS A 216 21.58 -12.90 26.16
N CYS A 217 22.71 -13.49 26.45
CA CYS A 217 23.98 -12.78 26.29
C CYS A 217 24.10 -12.36 24.81
N TRP A 218 24.38 -11.10 24.57
CA TRP A 218 24.62 -10.53 23.25
C TRP A 218 25.96 -11.01 22.65
N SER A 219 26.69 -11.80 23.41
CA SER A 219 28.00 -12.34 23.08
C SER A 219 28.09 -13.82 23.42
N THR A 220 28.75 -14.61 22.59
CA THR A 220 29.15 -15.99 22.87
C THR A 220 30.28 -16.07 23.85
N ASN A 221 30.94 -14.95 24.13
CA ASN A 221 31.97 -14.82 25.12
C ASN A 221 31.36 -14.28 26.42
N SER A 222 31.41 -15.02 27.50
CA SER A 222 30.82 -14.71 28.81
C SER A 222 31.28 -13.38 29.44
N ASN A 223 32.20 -12.68 28.82
CA ASN A 223 32.76 -11.44 29.34
C ASN A 223 32.42 -10.18 28.53
N TYR A 224 31.80 -10.31 27.35
CA TYR A 224 31.47 -9.15 26.51
C TYR A 224 30.21 -9.42 25.66
N ASP A 225 29.33 -8.43 25.64
CA ASP A 225 28.22 -8.39 24.72
C ASP A 225 28.77 -8.05 23.33
N GLU A 226 28.65 -8.97 22.38
CA GLU A 226 28.95 -8.70 20.98
C GLU A 226 27.67 -8.15 20.33
N PRO A 227 27.67 -6.90 19.86
CA PRO A 227 26.52 -6.39 19.10
C PRO A 227 26.36 -7.16 17.79
N PHE A 228 25.15 -7.36 17.34
CA PHE A 228 24.87 -7.81 15.99
C PHE A 228 25.42 -6.78 15.00
N LEU A 229 26.36 -7.20 14.20
CA LEU A 229 27.12 -6.31 13.34
C LEU A 229 26.80 -6.58 11.87
N ILE A 230 26.68 -5.50 11.15
CA ILE A 230 26.50 -5.49 9.70
C ILE A 230 27.86 -5.35 9.03
#